data_3614cb2fb22382e9b785316fb2cf41e2
#
_entry.id   3614cb2fb22382e9b785316fb2cf41e2
#
_cell.length_a   1.000
_cell.length_b   1.000
_cell.length_c   1.000
_cell.angle_alpha   90.00
_cell.angle_beta   90.00
_cell.angle_gamma   90.00
#
_symmetry.space_group_name_H-M   'P 1'
#
loop_
_entity.id
_entity.type
_entity.pdbx_description
1 polymer ?
#
loop_
_entity_poly.entity_id
_entity_poly.type
_entity_poly.pdbx_seq_one_letter_code
_entity_poly.pdbx_strand_id
1 'polypeptide(L)'
;LPLVHKLMDQGKQNGVPGMLMIDGAEMRAREKNINPETSGALWASTSGICNDFQVTVAAGENAVMNGAKVLLNTAFQDFIMEGKRIIGVRTNRGDIYGRWVINSAGIYADDVMHKAGIRPEFIIKPRKGEYYIFDRADVSIDNVLFPVPSHKGKGILVTTTLHENTIAGPNGTIIEDKEDTSTTKEGLAEVAEGALKLIPSLNLRYSIANFVGLRPMGNGPCKTPGVVYNNDYIIEIPDEVQGLVNLGGIESPGLTSAPAIAEEVVDMLRDAGEKLVEKKDWDPIRPDRPRFRNMSHKDRQLLVEMDPRFGQVICRCENITEGEIIAEIHAPIPALTYDAIKRRTWL
;
A
#
# COMPACT_ATOMS: atom_id res chain seq x y z
N LEU A 1 22.74 -18.25 5.82
CA LEU A 1 23.74 -17.18 5.63
C LEU A 1 23.99 -16.81 4.14
N PRO A 2 24.21 -17.74 3.16
CA PRO A 2 24.52 -17.35 1.78
C PRO A 2 23.47 -16.45 1.14
N LEU A 3 22.17 -16.71 1.36
CA LEU A 3 21.09 -15.91 0.80
C LEU A 3 21.03 -14.51 1.41
N VAL A 4 21.36 -14.36 2.70
CA VAL A 4 21.40 -13.05 3.37
C VAL A 4 22.55 -12.20 2.82
N HIS A 5 23.72 -12.81 2.53
CA HIS A 5 24.82 -12.12 1.84
C HIS A 5 24.42 -11.66 0.43
N LYS A 6 23.71 -12.51 -0.33
CA LYS A 6 23.19 -12.12 -1.64
C LYS A 6 22.24 -10.91 -1.55
N LEU A 7 21.37 -10.88 -0.55
CA LEU A 7 20.48 -9.73 -0.29
C LEU A 7 21.27 -8.46 0.07
N MET A 8 22.35 -8.59 0.87
CA MET A 8 23.24 -7.48 1.17
C MET A 8 23.88 -6.91 -0.09
N ASP A 9 24.41 -7.78 -0.96
CA ASP A 9 25.07 -7.36 -2.20
C ASP A 9 24.08 -6.69 -3.15
N GLN A 10 22.88 -7.25 -3.29
CA GLN A 10 21.80 -6.65 -4.09
C GLN A 10 21.38 -5.28 -3.54
N GLY A 11 21.22 -5.16 -2.24
CA GLY A 11 20.88 -3.88 -1.62
C GLY A 11 21.97 -2.82 -1.80
N LYS A 12 23.26 -3.20 -1.75
CA LYS A 12 24.38 -2.29 -2.07
C LYS A 12 24.32 -1.82 -3.52
N GLN A 13 24.05 -2.74 -4.46
CA GLN A 13 23.90 -2.40 -5.88
C GLN A 13 22.73 -1.42 -6.11
N ASN A 14 21.65 -1.57 -5.34
CA ASN A 14 20.49 -0.68 -5.37
C ASN A 14 20.69 0.62 -4.57
N GLY A 15 21.87 0.85 -3.98
CA GLY A 15 22.16 2.07 -3.24
C GLY A 15 21.43 2.19 -1.90
N VAL A 16 20.97 1.08 -1.29
CA VAL A 16 20.27 1.11 0.01
C VAL A 16 21.24 1.51 1.11
N PRO A 17 21.03 2.65 1.80
CA PRO A 17 21.95 3.12 2.82
C PRO A 17 21.77 2.36 4.16
N GLY A 18 22.81 2.37 4.99
CA GLY A 18 22.73 1.92 6.38
C GLY A 18 22.50 0.43 6.60
N MET A 19 22.77 -0.42 5.60
CA MET A 19 22.65 -1.86 5.73
C MET A 19 23.85 -2.46 6.47
N LEU A 20 23.58 -3.36 7.41
CA LEU A 20 24.58 -4.06 8.23
C LEU A 20 24.25 -5.53 8.35
N MET A 21 25.28 -6.38 8.32
CA MET A 21 25.16 -7.75 8.79
C MET A 21 25.35 -7.75 10.30
N ILE A 22 24.36 -8.26 11.02
CA ILE A 22 24.40 -8.39 12.49
C ILE A 22 24.37 -9.87 12.89
N ASP A 23 25.05 -10.19 13.97
CA ASP A 23 25.02 -11.55 14.52
C ASP A 23 23.77 -11.79 15.39
N GLY A 24 23.64 -13.04 15.88
CA GLY A 24 22.48 -13.41 16.70
C GLY A 24 22.43 -12.70 18.05
N ALA A 25 23.57 -12.32 18.63
CA ALA A 25 23.63 -11.60 19.90
C ALA A 25 23.13 -10.16 19.71
N GLU A 26 23.61 -9.49 18.69
CA GLU A 26 23.16 -8.14 18.33
C GLU A 26 21.69 -8.15 17.91
N MET A 27 21.23 -9.16 17.15
CA MET A 27 19.82 -9.29 16.78
C MET A 27 18.92 -9.40 18.01
N ARG A 28 19.27 -10.23 19.00
CA ARG A 28 18.52 -10.37 20.26
C ARG A 28 18.57 -9.12 21.14
N ALA A 29 19.64 -8.35 21.04
CA ALA A 29 19.72 -7.04 21.74
C ALA A 29 18.76 -6.00 21.14
N ARG A 30 18.55 -6.05 19.81
CA ARG A 30 17.64 -5.14 19.08
C ARG A 30 16.18 -5.59 19.11
N GLU A 31 15.94 -6.90 19.20
CA GLU A 31 14.60 -7.50 19.26
C GLU A 31 14.58 -8.59 20.33
N LYS A 32 14.07 -8.26 21.51
CA LYS A 32 14.12 -9.15 22.68
C LYS A 32 13.26 -10.40 22.53
N ASN A 33 12.21 -10.32 21.73
CA ASN A 33 11.24 -11.39 21.56
C ASN A 33 11.56 -12.31 20.37
N ILE A 34 12.63 -12.01 19.60
CA ILE A 34 13.04 -12.87 18.48
C ILE A 34 13.40 -14.28 18.95
N ASN A 35 13.16 -15.25 18.11
CA ASN A 35 13.57 -16.62 18.37
C ASN A 35 15.06 -16.70 18.80
N PRO A 36 15.37 -17.28 19.98
CA PRO A 36 16.72 -17.31 20.52
C PRO A 36 17.71 -18.09 19.65
N GLU A 37 17.24 -18.98 18.76
CA GLU A 37 18.06 -19.71 17.79
C GLU A 37 18.46 -18.87 16.57
N THR A 38 17.99 -17.61 16.47
CA THR A 38 18.36 -16.71 15.36
C THR A 38 19.86 -16.46 15.38
N SER A 39 20.54 -16.86 14.30
CA SER A 39 22.00 -16.78 14.17
C SER A 39 22.51 -15.41 13.69
N GLY A 40 21.63 -14.57 13.14
CA GLY A 40 21.94 -13.22 12.64
C GLY A 40 20.91 -12.72 11.65
N ALA A 41 21.10 -11.50 11.19
CA ALA A 41 20.19 -10.85 10.24
C ALA A 41 20.91 -9.84 9.33
N LEU A 42 20.26 -9.48 8.24
CA LEU A 42 20.53 -8.26 7.49
C LEU A 42 19.68 -7.15 8.12
N TRP A 43 20.33 -6.17 8.68
CA TRP A 43 19.71 -4.99 9.25
C TRP A 43 19.65 -3.87 8.20
N ALA A 44 18.49 -3.26 8.04
CA ALA A 44 18.27 -2.10 7.15
C ALA A 44 17.69 -0.94 7.99
N SER A 45 18.54 -0.02 8.42
CA SER A 45 18.20 1.05 9.38
C SER A 45 17.22 2.09 8.85
N THR A 46 17.07 2.18 7.52
CA THR A 46 16.19 3.14 6.85
C THR A 46 14.79 2.59 6.59
N SER A 47 14.53 1.34 6.97
CA SER A 47 13.19 0.75 6.88
C SER A 47 12.27 1.30 7.96
N GLY A 48 10.97 1.30 7.68
CA GLY A 48 9.96 1.77 8.63
C GLY A 48 8.56 1.29 8.27
N ILE A 49 7.59 1.68 9.07
CA ILE A 49 6.18 1.44 8.84
C ILE A 49 5.46 2.76 8.57
N CYS A 50 4.40 2.72 7.79
CA CYS A 50 3.55 3.88 7.53
C CYS A 50 2.07 3.47 7.52
N ASN A 51 1.19 4.46 7.65
CA ASN A 51 -0.23 4.25 7.44
C ASN A 51 -0.54 4.37 5.94
N ASP A 52 -0.83 3.27 5.28
CA ASP A 52 -1.11 3.16 3.84
C ASP A 52 -2.33 3.99 3.42
N PHE A 53 -3.41 4.01 4.23
CA PHE A 53 -4.57 4.86 3.97
C PHE A 53 -4.21 6.35 4.00
N GLN A 54 -3.45 6.79 5.00
CA GLN A 54 -3.06 8.19 5.13
C GLN A 54 -2.12 8.64 4.02
N VAL A 55 -1.16 7.80 3.63
CA VAL A 55 -0.27 8.09 2.49
C VAL A 55 -1.08 8.25 1.20
N THR A 56 -2.00 7.33 0.92
CA THR A 56 -2.85 7.37 -0.28
C THR A 56 -3.77 8.60 -0.28
N VAL A 57 -4.44 8.87 0.85
CA VAL A 57 -5.32 10.04 0.99
C VAL A 57 -4.52 11.33 0.87
N ALA A 58 -3.35 11.43 1.48
CA ALA A 58 -2.51 12.63 1.42
C ALA A 58 -2.04 12.92 0.00
N ALA A 59 -1.62 11.91 -0.76
CA ALA A 59 -1.24 12.07 -2.17
C ALA A 59 -2.43 12.56 -3.02
N GLY A 60 -3.60 11.95 -2.84
CA GLY A 60 -4.83 12.35 -3.54
C GLY A 60 -5.27 13.77 -3.18
N GLU A 61 -5.24 14.15 -1.91
CA GLU A 61 -5.60 15.50 -1.47
C GLU A 61 -4.62 16.56 -1.98
N ASN A 62 -3.31 16.25 -1.98
CA ASN A 62 -2.33 17.15 -2.58
C ASN A 62 -2.59 17.33 -4.07
N ALA A 63 -2.94 16.27 -4.80
CA ALA A 63 -3.32 16.37 -6.20
C ALA A 63 -4.57 17.26 -6.39
N VAL A 64 -5.60 17.13 -5.54
CA VAL A 64 -6.79 17.97 -5.57
C VAL A 64 -6.47 19.43 -5.30
N MET A 65 -5.64 19.73 -4.30
CA MET A 65 -5.18 21.09 -3.99
C MET A 65 -4.42 21.70 -5.16
N ASN A 66 -3.77 20.90 -5.97
CA ASN A 66 -3.09 21.29 -7.19
C ASN A 66 -3.97 21.19 -8.47
N GLY A 67 -5.30 21.12 -8.32
CA GLY A 67 -6.27 21.24 -9.39
C GLY A 67 -6.72 19.93 -10.04
N ALA A 68 -6.31 18.77 -9.53
CA ALA A 68 -6.89 17.50 -9.94
C ALA A 68 -8.33 17.35 -9.41
N LYS A 69 -9.12 16.47 -10.05
CA LYS A 69 -10.47 16.14 -9.60
C LYS A 69 -10.53 14.66 -9.21
N VAL A 70 -11.02 14.39 -8.01
CA VAL A 70 -11.32 13.03 -7.55
C VAL A 70 -12.82 12.82 -7.59
N LEU A 71 -13.27 11.86 -8.36
CA LEU A 71 -14.68 11.53 -8.52
C LEU A 71 -15.00 10.23 -7.79
N LEU A 72 -15.42 10.35 -6.53
CA LEU A 72 -15.85 9.20 -5.73
C LEU A 72 -17.16 8.61 -6.26
N ASN A 73 -17.38 7.31 -6.02
CA ASN A 73 -18.55 6.57 -6.50
C ASN A 73 -18.73 6.64 -8.02
N THR A 74 -17.61 6.75 -8.76
CA THR A 74 -17.59 6.84 -10.20
C THR A 74 -16.84 5.66 -10.77
N ALA A 75 -17.58 4.65 -11.22
CA ALA A 75 -17.04 3.39 -11.73
C ALA A 75 -16.83 3.46 -13.24
N PHE A 76 -15.65 3.07 -13.70
CA PHE A 76 -15.35 2.83 -15.11
C PHE A 76 -16.25 1.72 -15.64
N GLN A 77 -16.81 1.92 -16.83
CA GLN A 77 -17.65 0.93 -17.53
C GLN A 77 -17.06 0.52 -18.87
N ASP A 78 -16.57 1.49 -19.65
CA ASP A 78 -16.06 1.25 -20.99
C ASP A 78 -15.19 2.42 -21.47
N PHE A 79 -14.45 2.22 -22.56
CA PHE A 79 -13.75 3.29 -23.27
C PHE A 79 -14.63 3.99 -24.30
N ILE A 80 -14.34 5.26 -24.55
CA ILE A 80 -14.87 6.03 -25.68
C ILE A 80 -13.77 6.06 -26.72
N MET A 81 -14.06 5.46 -27.90
CA MET A 81 -13.08 5.28 -28.96
C MET A 81 -13.37 6.16 -30.16
N GLU A 82 -12.33 6.68 -30.79
CA GLU A 82 -12.34 7.27 -32.13
C GLU A 82 -11.30 6.54 -32.99
N GLY A 83 -11.76 5.62 -33.82
CA GLY A 83 -10.90 4.68 -34.51
C GLY A 83 -10.11 3.80 -33.51
N LYS A 84 -8.79 3.88 -33.57
CA LYS A 84 -7.88 3.19 -32.62
C LYS A 84 -7.47 4.05 -31.43
N ARG A 85 -8.05 5.25 -31.28
CA ARG A 85 -7.68 6.16 -30.20
C ARG A 85 -8.75 6.17 -29.12
N ILE A 86 -8.31 6.03 -27.87
CA ILE A 86 -9.13 6.30 -26.69
C ILE A 86 -9.18 7.81 -26.49
N ILE A 87 -10.39 8.37 -26.44
CA ILE A 87 -10.66 9.79 -26.23
C ILE A 87 -11.38 10.07 -24.91
N GLY A 88 -11.68 9.01 -24.13
CA GLY A 88 -12.35 9.14 -22.85
C GLY A 88 -12.84 7.82 -22.30
N VAL A 89 -13.61 7.90 -21.25
CA VAL A 89 -14.22 6.75 -20.56
C VAL A 89 -15.69 6.99 -20.27
N ARG A 90 -16.49 5.94 -20.36
CA ARG A 90 -17.87 5.89 -19.85
C ARG A 90 -17.83 5.48 -18.38
N THR A 91 -18.61 6.13 -17.59
CA THR A 91 -18.77 5.81 -16.18
C THR A 91 -20.25 5.67 -15.82
N ASN A 92 -20.54 5.10 -14.65
CA ASN A 92 -21.91 5.07 -14.11
C ASN A 92 -22.51 6.48 -13.83
N ARG A 93 -21.71 7.55 -14.01
CA ARG A 93 -22.11 8.94 -13.76
C ARG A 93 -21.95 9.85 -14.97
N GLY A 94 -21.74 9.27 -16.15
CA GLY A 94 -21.57 9.98 -17.41
C GLY A 94 -20.18 9.81 -18.01
N ASP A 95 -19.98 10.42 -19.14
CA ASP A 95 -18.77 10.32 -19.95
C ASP A 95 -17.73 11.34 -19.48
N ILE A 96 -16.46 10.92 -19.48
CA ILE A 96 -15.31 11.76 -19.14
C ILE A 96 -14.34 11.70 -20.31
N TYR A 97 -14.01 12.85 -20.89
CA TYR A 97 -13.09 12.96 -22.02
C TYR A 97 -11.69 13.36 -21.57
N GLY A 98 -10.67 12.81 -22.23
CA GLY A 98 -9.27 13.09 -21.96
C GLY A 98 -8.37 12.63 -23.10
N ARG A 99 -7.18 13.23 -23.19
CA ARG A 99 -6.19 12.85 -24.21
C ARG A 99 -5.54 11.49 -23.91
N TRP A 100 -5.44 11.16 -22.63
CA TRP A 100 -4.87 9.92 -22.12
C TRP A 100 -5.76 9.36 -21.01
N VAL A 101 -5.85 8.06 -20.96
CA VAL A 101 -6.40 7.29 -19.84
C VAL A 101 -5.27 6.46 -19.23
N ILE A 102 -5.13 6.50 -17.91
CA ILE A 102 -4.15 5.69 -17.18
C ILE A 102 -4.93 4.63 -16.41
N ASN A 103 -4.75 3.37 -16.80
CA ASN A 103 -5.34 2.24 -16.13
C ASN A 103 -4.51 1.89 -14.88
N SER A 104 -5.05 2.19 -13.69
CA SER A 104 -4.47 1.82 -12.38
C SER A 104 -5.48 0.99 -11.58
N ALA A 105 -6.23 0.09 -12.24
CA ALA A 105 -7.36 -0.63 -11.66
C ALA A 105 -6.96 -1.82 -10.76
N GLY A 106 -5.68 -2.00 -10.44
CA GLY A 106 -5.21 -3.02 -9.52
C GLY A 106 -5.57 -4.43 -9.99
N ILE A 107 -6.35 -5.17 -9.19
CA ILE A 107 -6.77 -6.55 -9.52
C ILE A 107 -7.67 -6.65 -10.75
N TYR A 108 -8.18 -5.52 -11.27
CA TYR A 108 -9.02 -5.44 -12.47
C TYR A 108 -8.29 -4.85 -13.68
N ALA A 109 -6.96 -4.69 -13.62
CA ALA A 109 -6.22 -4.03 -14.70
C ALA A 109 -6.33 -4.78 -16.05
N ASP A 110 -6.33 -6.11 -16.05
CA ASP A 110 -6.54 -6.95 -17.23
C ASP A 110 -7.97 -6.85 -17.77
N ASP A 111 -8.98 -6.77 -16.89
CA ASP A 111 -10.38 -6.57 -17.30
C ASP A 111 -10.57 -5.24 -18.02
N VAL A 112 -9.91 -4.18 -17.55
CA VAL A 112 -9.91 -2.87 -18.22
C VAL A 112 -9.24 -2.96 -19.59
N MET A 113 -8.13 -3.68 -19.74
CA MET A 113 -7.46 -3.90 -21.03
C MET A 113 -8.38 -4.63 -22.03
N HIS A 114 -9.12 -5.63 -21.59
CA HIS A 114 -10.10 -6.33 -22.43
C HIS A 114 -11.19 -5.38 -22.97
N LYS A 115 -11.61 -4.37 -22.20
CA LYS A 115 -12.56 -3.34 -22.66
C LYS A 115 -11.99 -2.45 -23.77
N ALA A 116 -10.68 -2.28 -23.83
CA ALA A 116 -10.02 -1.59 -24.96
C ALA A 116 -9.91 -2.47 -26.23
N GLY A 117 -10.43 -3.68 -26.21
CA GLY A 117 -10.29 -4.65 -27.30
C GLY A 117 -8.90 -5.31 -27.35
N ILE A 118 -8.08 -5.09 -26.33
CA ILE A 118 -6.75 -5.67 -26.22
C ILE A 118 -6.86 -7.02 -25.52
N ARG A 119 -6.14 -8.01 -26.02
CA ARG A 119 -5.86 -9.25 -25.26
C ARG A 119 -4.50 -9.13 -24.64
N PRO A 120 -4.42 -8.73 -23.34
CA PRO A 120 -3.14 -8.60 -22.70
C PRO A 120 -2.42 -9.95 -22.64
N GLU A 121 -1.10 -9.92 -22.78
CA GLU A 121 -0.26 -11.12 -22.62
C GLU A 121 -0.15 -11.59 -21.17
N PHE A 122 -0.81 -10.89 -20.25
CA PHE A 122 -0.85 -11.19 -18.83
C PHE A 122 -2.27 -11.35 -18.33
N ILE A 123 -2.41 -12.05 -17.22
CA ILE A 123 -3.65 -12.20 -16.46
C ILE A 123 -3.35 -11.75 -15.03
N ILE A 124 -4.23 -10.95 -14.44
CA ILE A 124 -4.13 -10.60 -13.03
C ILE A 124 -4.85 -11.64 -12.19
N LYS A 125 -4.09 -12.40 -11.42
CA LYS A 125 -4.62 -13.31 -10.41
C LYS A 125 -4.37 -12.75 -9.02
N PRO A 126 -5.41 -12.65 -8.18
CA PRO A 126 -5.20 -12.18 -6.81
C PRO A 126 -4.29 -13.16 -6.05
N ARG A 127 -3.23 -12.61 -5.45
CA ARG A 127 -2.47 -13.31 -4.42
C ARG A 127 -3.04 -12.91 -3.07
N LYS A 128 -3.89 -13.74 -2.53
CA LYS A 128 -4.54 -13.58 -1.24
C LYS A 128 -3.51 -13.69 -0.11
N GLY A 129 -3.48 -12.70 0.76
CA GLY A 129 -2.64 -12.67 1.93
C GLY A 129 -3.47 -12.54 3.20
N GLU A 130 -3.38 -13.51 4.08
CA GLU A 130 -4.11 -13.55 5.34
C GLU A 130 -3.22 -13.06 6.47
N TYR A 131 -3.83 -12.38 7.44
CA TYR A 131 -3.13 -11.75 8.56
C TYR A 131 -3.82 -11.99 9.88
N TYR A 132 -3.03 -12.03 10.95
CA TYR A 132 -3.48 -11.82 12.32
C TYR A 132 -3.08 -10.44 12.83
N ILE A 133 -3.95 -9.87 13.67
CA ILE A 133 -3.63 -8.74 14.54
C ILE A 133 -3.74 -9.22 15.99
N PHE A 134 -2.72 -8.97 16.78
CA PHE A 134 -2.67 -9.31 18.19
C PHE A 134 -2.75 -8.06 19.05
N ASP A 135 -3.36 -8.20 20.23
CA ASP A 135 -3.40 -7.13 21.21
C ASP A 135 -1.98 -6.74 21.65
N ARG A 136 -1.74 -5.46 21.84
CA ARG A 136 -0.46 -4.92 22.34
C ARG A 136 -0.08 -5.45 23.72
N ALA A 137 -1.00 -6.03 24.47
CA ALA A 137 -0.75 -6.66 25.76
C ALA A 137 -0.03 -8.01 25.66
N ASP A 138 0.05 -8.63 24.46
CA ASP A 138 0.72 -9.92 24.27
C ASP A 138 2.24 -9.76 24.22
N VAL A 139 2.76 -9.30 23.10
CA VAL A 139 4.19 -9.16 22.85
C VAL A 139 4.49 -7.86 22.11
N SER A 140 5.47 -7.10 22.59
CA SER A 140 5.94 -5.90 21.88
C SER A 140 6.99 -6.31 20.85
N ILE A 141 6.85 -5.79 19.64
CA ILE A 141 7.79 -5.96 18.53
C ILE A 141 8.36 -4.59 18.16
N ASP A 142 9.68 -4.47 18.25
CA ASP A 142 10.37 -3.20 18.01
C ASP A 142 10.77 -3.00 16.54
N ASN A 143 10.77 -4.08 15.75
CA ASN A 143 11.31 -4.10 14.39
C ASN A 143 10.34 -4.73 13.38
N VAL A 144 10.56 -4.48 12.09
CA VAL A 144 9.91 -5.21 11.01
C VAL A 144 10.72 -6.48 10.72
N LEU A 145 10.19 -7.63 11.08
CA LEU A 145 10.90 -8.91 11.03
C LEU A 145 10.50 -9.70 9.78
N PHE A 146 11.46 -9.97 8.92
CA PHE A 146 11.30 -10.84 7.76
C PHE A 146 12.09 -12.12 7.97
N PRO A 147 11.50 -13.31 7.75
CA PRO A 147 12.29 -14.52 7.61
C PRO A 147 13.13 -14.45 6.33
N VAL A 148 14.16 -15.28 6.24
CA VAL A 148 14.91 -15.41 5.00
C VAL A 148 14.01 -15.95 3.90
N PRO A 149 13.94 -15.30 2.72
CA PRO A 149 13.09 -15.73 1.62
C PRO A 149 13.33 -17.19 1.22
N SER A 150 12.28 -17.89 0.83
CA SER A 150 12.33 -19.26 0.34
C SER A 150 11.70 -19.35 -1.06
N HIS A 151 11.65 -20.57 -1.64
CA HIS A 151 10.92 -20.82 -2.89
C HIS A 151 9.41 -20.50 -2.79
N LYS A 152 8.86 -20.42 -1.57
CA LYS A 152 7.46 -20.01 -1.31
C LYS A 152 7.26 -18.48 -1.23
N GLY A 153 8.33 -17.70 -1.35
CA GLY A 153 8.30 -16.24 -1.30
C GLY A 153 8.98 -15.65 -0.06
N LYS A 154 8.54 -14.45 0.34
CA LYS A 154 9.16 -13.67 1.42
C LYS A 154 8.92 -14.25 2.83
N GLY A 155 8.01 -15.22 2.98
CA GLY A 155 7.61 -15.80 4.26
C GLY A 155 6.67 -14.89 5.07
N ILE A 156 6.31 -15.36 6.27
CA ILE A 156 5.42 -14.65 7.18
C ILE A 156 6.21 -13.60 7.96
N LEU A 157 5.84 -12.34 7.83
CA LEU A 157 6.41 -11.24 8.59
C LEU A 157 5.77 -11.16 9.97
N VAL A 158 6.52 -10.59 10.91
CA VAL A 158 5.98 -10.10 12.18
C VAL A 158 6.49 -8.67 12.40
N THR A 159 5.57 -7.75 12.69
CA THR A 159 5.91 -6.35 12.93
C THR A 159 4.88 -5.70 13.84
N THR A 160 5.19 -4.50 14.33
CA THR A 160 4.20 -3.66 15.00
C THR A 160 3.37 -2.86 14.01
N THR A 161 2.17 -2.45 14.41
CA THR A 161 1.37 -1.43 13.74
C THR A 161 1.67 -0.05 14.35
N LEU A 162 1.19 1.03 13.73
CA LEU A 162 1.29 2.38 14.31
C LEU A 162 0.51 2.55 15.64
N HIS A 163 -0.29 1.56 16.01
CA HIS A 163 -1.06 1.50 17.27
C HIS A 163 -0.47 0.53 18.28
N GLU A 164 0.78 0.11 18.06
CA GLU A 164 1.52 -0.82 18.93
C GLU A 164 0.93 -2.23 19.02
N ASN A 165 -0.04 -2.57 18.15
CA ASN A 165 -0.51 -3.92 17.99
C ASN A 165 0.51 -4.73 17.18
N THR A 166 0.67 -6.02 17.48
CA THR A 166 1.48 -6.90 16.65
C THR A 166 0.65 -7.41 15.47
N ILE A 167 1.22 -7.36 14.27
CA ILE A 167 0.64 -7.94 13.06
C ILE A 167 1.55 -9.05 12.54
N ALA A 168 0.96 -10.18 12.18
CA ALA A 168 1.64 -11.31 11.56
C ALA A 168 1.01 -11.65 10.22
N GLY A 169 1.82 -11.90 9.22
CA GLY A 169 1.41 -12.17 7.83
C GLY A 169 2.21 -11.35 6.82
N PRO A 170 1.85 -11.45 5.54
CA PRO A 170 0.86 -12.35 4.98
C PRO A 170 1.43 -13.73 4.61
N ASN A 171 0.53 -14.68 4.41
CA ASN A 171 0.80 -15.81 3.54
C ASN A 171 0.62 -15.43 2.06
N GLY A 172 0.54 -16.39 1.13
CA GLY A 172 0.47 -16.07 -0.29
C GLY A 172 -0.21 -17.14 -1.13
N THR A 173 -1.54 -17.19 -1.09
CA THR A 173 -2.33 -18.13 -1.90
C THR A 173 -2.87 -17.46 -3.15
N ILE A 174 -2.61 -18.03 -4.34
CA ILE A 174 -3.19 -17.56 -5.60
C ILE A 174 -4.63 -18.07 -5.68
N ILE A 175 -5.56 -17.16 -5.97
CA ILE A 175 -6.99 -17.48 -6.12
C ILE A 175 -7.52 -16.95 -7.45
N GLU A 176 -8.69 -17.44 -7.86
CA GLU A 176 -9.33 -16.99 -9.11
C GLU A 176 -10.34 -15.86 -8.84
N ASP A 177 -11.02 -15.90 -7.71
CA ASP A 177 -12.05 -14.92 -7.35
C ASP A 177 -11.41 -13.61 -6.86
N LYS A 178 -11.59 -12.54 -7.65
CA LYS A 178 -11.08 -11.19 -7.35
C LYS A 178 -11.79 -10.52 -6.17
N GLU A 179 -12.89 -11.09 -5.65
CA GLU A 179 -13.69 -10.54 -4.55
C GLU A 179 -13.56 -11.34 -3.24
N ASP A 180 -12.89 -12.51 -3.26
CA ASP A 180 -12.76 -13.34 -2.07
C ASP A 180 -11.80 -12.75 -1.04
N THR A 181 -12.36 -12.03 -0.07
CA THR A 181 -11.66 -11.48 1.10
C THR A 181 -11.88 -12.30 2.38
N SER A 182 -12.34 -13.55 2.27
CA SER A 182 -12.48 -14.45 3.41
C SER A 182 -11.14 -14.98 3.90
N THR A 183 -10.99 -15.18 5.20
CA THR A 183 -9.86 -15.94 5.77
C THR A 183 -10.18 -17.44 5.78
N THR A 184 -9.15 -18.27 5.74
CA THR A 184 -9.26 -19.72 5.79
C THR A 184 -8.56 -20.29 7.01
N LYS A 185 -9.04 -21.43 7.51
CA LYS A 185 -8.40 -22.10 8.64
C LYS A 185 -6.96 -22.49 8.31
N GLU A 186 -6.73 -22.98 7.11
CA GLU A 186 -5.44 -23.43 6.61
C GLU A 186 -4.47 -22.25 6.45
N GLY A 187 -4.92 -21.14 5.87
CA GLY A 187 -4.11 -19.95 5.67
C GLY A 187 -3.74 -19.29 7.00
N LEU A 188 -4.69 -19.18 7.92
CA LEU A 188 -4.40 -18.66 9.26
C LEU A 188 -3.48 -19.58 10.06
N ALA A 189 -3.56 -20.91 9.89
CA ALA A 189 -2.62 -21.85 10.51
C ALA A 189 -1.20 -21.66 9.95
N GLU A 190 -1.04 -21.45 8.63
CA GLU A 190 0.26 -21.14 8.01
C GLU A 190 0.85 -19.84 8.57
N VAL A 191 0.02 -18.78 8.70
CA VAL A 191 0.47 -17.51 9.29
C VAL A 191 0.91 -17.70 10.73
N ALA A 192 0.13 -18.41 11.55
CA ALA A 192 0.48 -18.71 12.94
C ALA A 192 1.81 -19.48 13.06
N GLU A 193 2.00 -20.54 12.26
CA GLU A 193 3.23 -21.31 12.25
C GLU A 193 4.44 -20.45 11.90
N GLY A 194 4.32 -19.62 10.84
CA GLY A 194 5.40 -18.74 10.42
C GLY A 194 5.73 -17.66 11.44
N ALA A 195 4.72 -17.07 12.07
CA ALA A 195 4.90 -16.07 13.13
C ALA A 195 5.60 -16.66 14.36
N LEU A 196 5.18 -17.83 14.81
CA LEU A 196 5.79 -18.52 15.96
C LEU A 196 7.24 -18.96 15.71
N LYS A 197 7.65 -19.16 14.46
CA LYS A 197 9.06 -19.39 14.11
C LYS A 197 9.93 -18.16 14.36
N LEU A 198 9.38 -16.96 14.14
CA LEU A 198 10.10 -15.71 14.40
C LEU A 198 9.99 -15.28 15.87
N ILE A 199 8.80 -15.37 16.44
CA ILE A 199 8.47 -14.92 17.80
C ILE A 199 7.79 -16.07 18.55
N PRO A 200 8.55 -16.98 19.18
CA PRO A 200 7.99 -18.16 19.88
C PRO A 200 7.09 -17.82 21.07
N SER A 201 7.24 -16.62 21.63
CA SER A 201 6.43 -16.14 22.76
C SER A 201 5.05 -15.62 22.37
N LEU A 202 4.77 -15.42 21.06
CA LEU A 202 3.48 -14.95 20.57
C LEU A 202 2.34 -15.90 20.98
N ASN A 203 1.27 -15.35 21.54
CA ASN A 203 0.16 -16.16 22.01
C ASN A 203 -1.09 -15.91 21.18
N LEU A 204 -1.53 -16.93 20.44
CA LEU A 204 -2.71 -16.84 19.56
C LEU A 204 -4.01 -16.46 20.28
N ARG A 205 -4.09 -16.61 21.61
CA ARG A 205 -5.26 -16.19 22.41
C ARG A 205 -5.43 -14.68 22.47
N TYR A 206 -4.38 -13.91 22.22
CA TYR A 206 -4.43 -12.45 22.15
C TYR A 206 -4.73 -11.94 20.74
N SER A 207 -5.09 -12.82 19.80
CA SER A 207 -5.59 -12.39 18.50
C SER A 207 -6.89 -11.64 18.65
N ILE A 208 -6.92 -10.38 18.21
CA ILE A 208 -8.09 -9.50 18.27
C ILE A 208 -8.80 -9.38 16.93
N ALA A 209 -8.10 -9.65 15.82
CA ALA A 209 -8.66 -9.63 14.48
C ALA A 209 -7.85 -10.47 13.51
N ASN A 210 -8.49 -10.84 12.40
CA ASN A 210 -7.84 -11.32 11.20
C ASN A 210 -8.43 -10.61 9.97
N PHE A 211 -7.68 -10.54 8.89
CA PHE A 211 -8.14 -9.93 7.66
C PHE A 211 -7.35 -10.46 6.45
N VAL A 212 -7.81 -10.09 5.27
CA VAL A 212 -7.21 -10.47 3.98
C VAL A 212 -6.90 -9.22 3.17
N GLY A 213 -5.74 -9.25 2.48
CA GLY A 213 -5.42 -8.35 1.39
C GLY A 213 -5.27 -9.13 0.08
N LEU A 214 -5.83 -8.59 -0.99
CA LEU A 214 -5.69 -9.14 -2.35
C LEU A 214 -4.64 -8.35 -3.13
N ARG A 215 -3.52 -8.99 -3.44
CA ARG A 215 -2.43 -8.37 -4.21
C ARG A 215 -2.60 -8.71 -5.70
N PRO A 216 -2.53 -7.72 -6.61
CA PRO A 216 -2.72 -7.91 -8.05
C PRO A 216 -1.48 -8.54 -8.68
N MET A 217 -1.31 -9.85 -8.55
CA MET A 217 -0.19 -10.55 -9.16
C MET A 217 -0.39 -10.66 -10.67
N GLY A 218 0.47 -10.02 -11.43
CA GLY A 218 0.55 -10.18 -12.88
C GLY A 218 1.23 -11.50 -13.24
N ASN A 219 0.60 -12.29 -14.11
CA ASN A 219 1.18 -13.52 -14.66
C ASN A 219 1.27 -13.38 -16.19
N GLY A 220 2.41 -12.97 -16.69
CA GLY A 220 2.64 -12.76 -18.11
C GLY A 220 4.09 -13.00 -18.51
N PRO A 221 4.40 -13.02 -19.82
CA PRO A 221 5.76 -13.18 -20.31
C PRO A 221 6.63 -12.02 -19.86
N CYS A 222 7.82 -12.35 -19.38
CA CYS A 222 8.81 -11.34 -19.03
C CYS A 222 9.45 -10.75 -20.31
N LYS A 223 9.49 -9.41 -20.41
CA LYS A 223 10.25 -8.71 -21.46
C LYS A 223 11.77 -8.82 -21.27
N THR A 224 12.25 -9.32 -20.11
CA THR A 224 13.66 -9.52 -19.84
C THR A 224 14.17 -10.81 -20.49
N PRO A 225 15.18 -10.76 -21.38
CA PRO A 225 15.74 -11.95 -22.04
C PRO A 225 16.18 -13.00 -21.01
N GLY A 226 15.74 -14.25 -21.21
CA GLY A 226 16.10 -15.38 -20.35
C GLY A 226 15.21 -15.62 -19.13
N VAL A 227 14.20 -14.80 -18.88
CA VAL A 227 13.21 -14.96 -17.84
C VAL A 227 11.89 -15.44 -18.46
N VAL A 228 11.37 -16.59 -18.03
CA VAL A 228 10.19 -17.22 -18.65
C VAL A 228 8.87 -16.61 -18.17
N TYR A 229 8.83 -16.18 -16.90
CA TYR A 229 7.70 -15.45 -16.31
C TYR A 229 8.23 -14.43 -15.33
N ASN A 230 7.63 -13.23 -15.37
CA ASN A 230 7.98 -12.17 -14.44
C ASN A 230 6.73 -11.81 -13.62
N ASN A 231 6.84 -11.89 -12.29
CA ASN A 231 5.88 -11.29 -11.38
C ASN A 231 6.22 -9.80 -11.16
N ASP A 232 6.78 -9.15 -12.19
CA ASP A 232 7.15 -7.76 -12.12
C ASP A 232 5.99 -6.86 -12.58
N TYR A 233 6.12 -5.57 -12.33
CA TYR A 233 5.13 -4.59 -12.73
C TYR A 233 5.04 -4.49 -14.25
N ILE A 234 3.84 -4.34 -14.75
CA ILE A 234 3.53 -4.14 -16.16
C ILE A 234 3.21 -2.66 -16.35
N ILE A 235 4.17 -1.93 -16.87
CA ILE A 235 4.05 -0.48 -17.10
C ILE A 235 4.27 -0.28 -18.60
N GLU A 236 3.20 0.07 -19.34
CA GLU A 236 3.27 0.09 -20.79
C GLU A 236 2.27 1.06 -21.43
N ILE A 237 2.59 1.50 -22.63
CA ILE A 237 1.64 2.06 -23.61
C ILE A 237 1.41 0.94 -24.64
N PRO A 238 0.21 0.35 -24.73
CA PRO A 238 -0.06 -0.72 -25.70
C PRO A 238 0.01 -0.21 -27.15
N ASP A 239 0.60 -1.01 -28.04
CA ASP A 239 0.72 -0.67 -29.47
C ASP A 239 -0.63 -0.73 -30.22
N GLU A 240 -1.60 -1.49 -29.70
CA GLU A 240 -2.88 -1.73 -30.34
C GLU A 240 -3.81 -0.52 -30.33
N VAL A 241 -3.70 0.31 -29.30
CA VAL A 241 -4.55 1.50 -29.12
C VAL A 241 -3.70 2.70 -28.69
N GLN A 242 -4.12 3.89 -29.09
CA GLN A 242 -3.51 5.14 -28.68
C GLN A 242 -4.27 5.75 -27.49
N GLY A 243 -3.57 6.50 -26.65
CA GLY A 243 -4.19 7.24 -25.54
C GLY A 243 -4.44 6.41 -24.29
N LEU A 244 -3.77 5.26 -24.14
CA LEU A 244 -3.82 4.41 -22.96
C LEU A 244 -2.43 4.18 -22.39
N VAL A 245 -2.28 4.35 -21.07
CA VAL A 245 -1.18 3.79 -20.27
C VAL A 245 -1.76 2.70 -19.40
N ASN A 246 -1.11 1.55 -19.35
CA ASN A 246 -1.53 0.43 -18.51
C ASN A 246 -0.54 0.18 -17.37
N LEU A 247 -1.07 0.10 -16.14
CA LEU A 247 -0.33 -0.21 -14.92
C LEU A 247 -0.94 -1.49 -14.31
N GLY A 248 -0.34 -2.63 -14.64
CA GLY A 248 -0.80 -3.94 -14.19
C GLY A 248 0.20 -4.63 -13.27
N GLY A 249 -0.26 -5.61 -12.51
CA GLY A 249 0.61 -6.46 -11.70
C GLY A 249 1.34 -5.77 -10.56
N ILE A 250 0.91 -4.59 -10.14
CA ILE A 250 1.59 -3.80 -9.10
C ILE A 250 1.19 -4.33 -7.72
N GLU A 251 1.83 -5.41 -7.30
CA GLU A 251 1.74 -5.94 -5.94
C GLU A 251 2.81 -5.31 -5.01
N SER A 252 3.11 -5.92 -3.87
CA SER A 252 4.17 -5.44 -2.97
C SER A 252 5.57 -5.47 -3.65
N PRO A 253 6.34 -4.36 -3.62
CA PRO A 253 6.19 -3.15 -2.80
C PRO A 253 5.53 -1.95 -3.52
N GLY A 254 4.38 -2.12 -4.15
CA GLY A 254 3.73 -1.12 -5.00
C GLY A 254 3.51 0.24 -4.36
N LEU A 255 3.09 0.30 -3.09
CA LEU A 255 2.90 1.59 -2.39
C LEU A 255 4.20 2.39 -2.31
N THR A 256 5.31 1.73 -1.96
CA THR A 256 6.63 2.37 -1.88
C THR A 256 7.14 2.78 -3.27
N SER A 257 6.82 2.01 -4.30
CA SER A 257 7.23 2.26 -5.69
C SER A 257 6.34 3.28 -6.42
N ALA A 258 5.15 3.60 -5.87
CA ALA A 258 4.16 4.44 -6.56
C ALA A 258 4.70 5.81 -7.02
N PRO A 259 5.55 6.53 -6.25
CA PRO A 259 6.13 7.78 -6.72
C PRO A 259 7.02 7.60 -7.96
N ALA A 260 7.89 6.59 -7.96
CA ALA A 260 8.78 6.29 -9.10
C ALA A 260 7.97 5.83 -10.33
N ILE A 261 6.91 5.02 -10.13
CA ILE A 261 5.99 4.64 -11.21
C ILE A 261 5.30 5.87 -11.81
N ALA A 262 4.91 6.83 -10.96
CA ALA A 262 4.28 8.07 -11.45
C ALA A 262 5.24 8.92 -12.28
N GLU A 263 6.53 9.01 -11.91
CA GLU A 263 7.57 9.67 -12.71
C GLU A 263 7.78 8.97 -14.04
N GLU A 264 7.88 7.64 -14.04
CA GLU A 264 8.00 6.83 -15.27
C GLU A 264 6.81 7.07 -16.21
N VAL A 265 5.58 7.08 -15.70
CA VAL A 265 4.39 7.37 -16.51
C VAL A 265 4.45 8.77 -17.13
N VAL A 266 4.92 9.77 -16.38
CA VAL A 266 5.09 11.13 -16.89
C VAL A 266 6.10 11.17 -18.04
N ASP A 267 7.22 10.44 -17.91
CA ASP A 267 8.24 10.35 -18.96
C ASP A 267 7.71 9.60 -20.19
N MET A 268 6.99 8.49 -20.00
CA MET A 268 6.32 7.78 -21.11
C MET A 268 5.35 8.68 -21.88
N LEU A 269 4.59 9.53 -21.18
CA LEU A 269 3.69 10.49 -21.82
C LEU A 269 4.45 11.55 -22.64
N ARG A 270 5.59 12.03 -22.14
CA ARG A 270 6.46 12.96 -22.87
C ARG A 270 7.01 12.32 -24.14
N ASP A 271 7.52 11.10 -24.03
CA ASP A 271 8.07 10.32 -25.15
C ASP A 271 6.99 10.00 -26.20
N ALA A 272 5.75 9.79 -25.76
CA ALA A 272 4.59 9.67 -26.65
C ALA A 272 4.12 11.00 -27.28
N GLY A 273 4.82 12.10 -27.02
CA GLY A 273 4.56 13.42 -27.61
C GLY A 273 3.53 14.27 -26.86
N GLU A 274 3.13 13.92 -25.64
CA GLU A 274 2.24 14.75 -24.83
C GLU A 274 3.02 15.98 -24.32
N LYS A 275 2.46 17.16 -24.59
CA LYS A 275 3.06 18.43 -24.14
C LYS A 275 2.69 18.70 -22.69
N LEU A 276 3.55 18.25 -21.80
CA LEU A 276 3.42 18.51 -20.37
C LEU A 276 4.09 19.84 -20.01
N VAL A 277 3.39 20.70 -19.30
CA VAL A 277 3.88 22.01 -18.84
C VAL A 277 3.86 22.03 -17.32
N GLU A 278 4.97 22.42 -16.72
CA GLU A 278 5.07 22.56 -15.27
C GLU A 278 4.13 23.67 -14.77
N LYS A 279 3.49 23.40 -13.66
CA LYS A 279 2.64 24.39 -12.98
C LYS A 279 3.51 25.40 -12.26
N LYS A 280 3.23 26.71 -12.45
CA LYS A 280 3.96 27.79 -11.78
C LYS A 280 3.63 27.90 -10.30
N ASP A 281 2.42 27.52 -9.92
CA ASP A 281 1.81 27.64 -8.57
C ASP A 281 1.62 26.26 -7.92
N TRP A 282 2.54 25.35 -8.21
CA TRP A 282 2.57 24.05 -7.58
C TRP A 282 2.88 24.16 -6.09
N ASP A 283 2.00 23.63 -5.23
CA ASP A 283 2.24 23.46 -3.79
C ASP A 283 2.50 21.99 -3.45
N PRO A 284 3.74 21.61 -3.12
CA PRO A 284 4.07 20.24 -2.75
C PRO A 284 3.57 19.87 -1.35
N ILE A 285 3.17 20.84 -0.53
CA ILE A 285 2.88 20.62 0.88
C ILE A 285 1.37 20.56 1.11
N ARG A 286 0.89 19.39 1.47
CA ARG A 286 -0.44 19.24 2.06
C ARG A 286 -0.37 19.65 3.52
N PRO A 287 -1.20 20.59 3.99
CA PRO A 287 -1.26 20.95 5.41
C PRO A 287 -1.56 19.73 6.29
N ASP A 288 -0.82 19.57 7.37
CA ASP A 288 -1.11 18.54 8.35
C ASP A 288 -2.40 18.88 9.12
N ARG A 289 -3.11 17.85 9.55
CA ARG A 289 -4.31 18.00 10.37
C ARG A 289 -3.98 17.76 11.82
N PRO A 290 -4.50 18.59 12.72
CA PRO A 290 -4.28 18.38 14.15
C PRO A 290 -4.68 16.97 14.57
N ARG A 291 -3.83 16.29 15.32
CA ARG A 291 -4.13 15.04 16.00
C ARG A 291 -4.15 15.32 17.51
N PHE A 292 -5.31 15.63 18.03
CA PHE A 292 -5.51 16.11 19.39
C PHE A 292 -4.80 15.25 20.42
N ARG A 293 -4.85 13.93 20.29
CA ARG A 293 -4.20 12.98 21.20
C ARG A 293 -2.68 13.10 21.25
N ASN A 294 -2.04 13.52 20.15
CA ASN A 294 -0.59 13.63 20.03
C ASN A 294 -0.05 15.01 20.44
N MET A 295 -0.93 15.97 20.71
CA MET A 295 -0.57 17.35 21.01
C MET A 295 -0.21 17.54 22.49
N SER A 296 0.64 18.52 22.79
CA SER A 296 0.88 18.96 24.17
C SER A 296 -0.38 19.57 24.77
N HIS A 297 -0.47 19.60 26.10
CA HIS A 297 -1.61 20.23 26.79
C HIS A 297 -1.81 21.70 26.37
N LYS A 298 -0.72 22.44 26.20
CA LYS A 298 -0.75 23.84 25.75
C LYS A 298 -1.32 23.98 24.34
N ASP A 299 -0.87 23.12 23.42
CA ASP A 299 -1.33 23.16 22.03
C ASP A 299 -2.80 22.74 21.91
N ARG A 300 -3.24 21.76 22.71
CA ARG A 300 -4.67 21.38 22.82
C ARG A 300 -5.53 22.55 23.28
N GLN A 301 -5.06 23.29 24.30
CA GLN A 301 -5.77 24.46 24.81
C GLN A 301 -5.91 25.54 23.72
N LEU A 302 -4.82 25.87 23.01
CA LEU A 302 -4.85 26.82 21.90
C LEU A 302 -5.80 26.36 20.79
N LEU A 303 -5.77 25.07 20.44
CA LEU A 303 -6.64 24.52 19.42
C LEU A 303 -8.12 24.61 19.82
N VAL A 304 -8.46 24.36 21.08
CA VAL A 304 -9.83 24.49 21.61
C VAL A 304 -10.27 25.96 21.67
N GLU A 305 -9.37 26.89 21.98
CA GLU A 305 -9.67 28.35 21.93
C GLU A 305 -9.96 28.81 20.48
N MET A 306 -9.26 28.24 19.50
CA MET A 306 -9.50 28.55 18.07
C MET A 306 -10.80 27.93 17.55
N ASP A 307 -11.09 26.69 17.94
CA ASP A 307 -12.30 25.97 17.56
C ASP A 307 -12.76 25.05 18.71
N PRO A 308 -13.85 25.45 19.43
CA PRO A 308 -14.35 24.69 20.59
C PRO A 308 -14.73 23.23 20.31
N ARG A 309 -14.95 22.86 19.03
CA ARG A 309 -15.25 21.48 18.65
C ARG A 309 -14.10 20.52 18.92
N PHE A 310 -12.87 21.01 18.98
CA PHE A 310 -11.72 20.20 19.42
C PHE A 310 -11.74 19.90 20.92
N GLY A 311 -12.54 20.61 21.71
CA GLY A 311 -12.78 20.31 23.13
C GLY A 311 -13.83 19.23 23.36
N GLN A 312 -14.54 18.80 22.33
CA GLN A 312 -15.62 17.79 22.42
C GLN A 312 -15.10 16.42 22.00
N VAL A 313 -14.79 15.58 22.99
CA VAL A 313 -14.31 14.20 22.73
C VAL A 313 -15.49 13.31 22.37
N ILE A 314 -15.49 12.79 21.14
CA ILE A 314 -16.50 11.87 20.61
C ILE A 314 -16.09 10.41 20.88
N CYS A 315 -14.85 10.05 20.58
CA CYS A 315 -14.29 8.72 20.89
C CYS A 315 -13.37 8.80 22.10
N ARG A 316 -13.81 8.23 23.21
CA ARG A 316 -13.02 8.24 24.46
C ARG A 316 -11.86 7.24 24.44
N CYS A 317 -11.99 6.15 23.68
CA CYS A 317 -10.92 5.14 23.57
C CYS A 317 -9.67 5.73 22.92
N GLU A 318 -9.85 6.51 21.85
CA GLU A 318 -8.79 7.06 21.02
C GLU A 318 -8.63 8.58 21.19
N ASN A 319 -9.43 9.22 22.05
CA ASN A 319 -9.46 10.67 22.29
C ASN A 319 -9.67 11.47 20.99
N ILE A 320 -10.59 10.99 20.11
CA ILE A 320 -10.93 11.68 18.89
C ILE A 320 -12.02 12.72 19.15
N THR A 321 -11.79 13.92 18.68
CA THR A 321 -12.67 15.08 18.90
C THR A 321 -13.63 15.31 17.73
N GLU A 322 -14.72 16.04 17.99
CA GLU A 322 -15.64 16.51 16.96
C GLU A 322 -14.91 17.32 15.88
N GLY A 323 -13.98 18.18 16.28
CA GLY A 323 -13.19 19.00 15.35
C GLY A 323 -12.38 18.15 14.37
N GLU A 324 -11.75 17.06 14.81
CA GLU A 324 -11.03 16.14 13.93
C GLU A 324 -11.96 15.45 12.94
N ILE A 325 -13.14 15.00 13.38
CA ILE A 325 -14.13 14.35 12.51
C ILE A 325 -14.63 15.32 11.43
N ILE A 326 -14.97 16.53 11.83
CA ILE A 326 -15.45 17.57 10.90
C ILE A 326 -14.36 17.95 9.89
N ALA A 327 -13.11 18.04 10.32
CA ALA A 327 -11.99 18.30 9.42
C ALA A 327 -11.85 17.22 8.32
N GLU A 328 -12.13 15.95 8.64
CA GLU A 328 -12.11 14.87 7.63
C GLU A 328 -13.35 14.88 6.73
N ILE A 329 -14.51 15.30 7.23
CA ILE A 329 -15.73 15.45 6.42
C ILE A 329 -15.57 16.57 5.38
N HIS A 330 -14.89 17.65 5.72
CA HIS A 330 -14.67 18.80 4.86
C HIS A 330 -13.31 18.82 4.15
N ALA A 331 -12.61 17.69 4.17
CA ALA A 331 -11.31 17.52 3.51
C ALA A 331 -11.42 17.72 1.98
N PRO A 332 -10.31 18.02 1.27
CA PRO A 332 -10.28 18.08 -0.19
C PRO A 332 -10.81 16.80 -0.87
N ILE A 333 -10.58 15.65 -0.25
CA ILE A 333 -11.29 14.39 -0.54
C ILE A 333 -12.12 14.05 0.69
N PRO A 334 -13.43 14.33 0.71
CA PRO A 334 -14.24 14.20 1.90
C PRO A 334 -14.41 12.74 2.37
N ALA A 335 -14.44 12.53 3.68
CA ALA A 335 -14.82 11.26 4.26
C ALA A 335 -16.36 11.11 4.21
N LEU A 336 -16.87 10.34 3.25
CA LEU A 336 -18.30 10.21 2.98
C LEU A 336 -18.97 9.06 3.74
N THR A 337 -18.20 8.23 4.42
CA THR A 337 -18.70 7.06 5.15
C THR A 337 -18.09 7.00 6.55
N TYR A 338 -18.75 6.27 7.44
CA TYR A 338 -18.25 6.02 8.79
C TYR A 338 -16.86 5.35 8.77
N ASP A 339 -16.70 4.36 7.89
CA ASP A 339 -15.45 3.66 7.72
C ASP A 339 -14.33 4.57 7.19
N ALA A 340 -14.65 5.53 6.31
CA ALA A 340 -13.69 6.52 5.84
C ALA A 340 -13.21 7.44 6.97
N ILE A 341 -14.11 7.88 7.86
CA ILE A 341 -13.74 8.66 9.05
C ILE A 341 -12.85 7.83 9.97
N LYS A 342 -13.26 6.59 10.28
CA LYS A 342 -12.52 5.66 11.12
C LYS A 342 -11.09 5.45 10.63
N ARG A 343 -10.89 5.18 9.35
CA ARG A 343 -9.56 4.96 8.74
C ARG A 343 -8.66 6.20 8.77
N ARG A 344 -9.24 7.41 8.82
CA ARG A 344 -8.49 8.67 8.82
C ARG A 344 -8.26 9.23 10.21
N THR A 345 -9.17 9.04 11.13
CA THR A 345 -9.10 9.59 12.51
C THR A 345 -8.71 8.54 13.55
N TRP A 346 -8.83 7.25 13.22
CA TRP A 346 -8.68 6.12 14.14
C TRP A 346 -9.84 6.00 15.17
N LEU A 347 -11.00 6.51 14.79
CA LEU A 347 -12.23 6.43 15.57
C LEU A 347 -12.65 4.96 15.83
#